data_6ad6e52ff886e933d97f1f27e89a03fc
#
_entry.id   6ad6e52ff886e933d97f1f27e89a03fc
#
_cell.length_a   1.000
_cell.length_b   1.000
_cell.length_c   1.000
_cell.angle_alpha   90.00
_cell.angle_beta   90.00
_cell.angle_gamma   90.00
#
_symmetry.space_group_name_H-M   'P 1'
#
loop_
_entity.id
_entity.type
_entity.pdbx_description
1 polymer ?
#
loop_
_entity_poly.entity_id
_entity_poly.type
_entity_poly.pdbx_seq_one_letter_code
_entity_poly.pdbx_strand_id
1 'polypeptide(L)'
;MIESDKEIVFSQAIKAGKRIYYIDVKKNRKDEMYISITESKKLVSGEGENTTLSFEKHKIFLYREDFTKFANSLKEAIDYVVAEQGEYVPRYQEPQAESKEEEKLNLDLEF
;
A
#
# COMPACT_ATOMS: atom_id res chain seq x y z
N MET A 1 -13.73 -4.93 22.01
CA MET A 1 -13.56 -4.53 20.97
C MET A 1 -13.17 -5.45 19.96
N ILE A 2 -13.63 -5.33 18.91
CA ILE A 2 -13.36 -6.21 17.87
C ILE A 2 -11.96 -6.22 17.47
N GLU A 3 -11.34 -5.08 17.45
CA GLU A 3 -10.00 -5.07 17.05
C GLU A 3 -9.11 -5.86 17.95
N SER A 4 -9.47 -5.98 19.17
CA SER A 4 -8.60 -6.70 20.05
C SER A 4 -8.62 -8.17 19.77
N ASP A 5 -9.53 -8.65 18.97
CA ASP A 5 -9.54 -10.05 18.65
C ASP A 5 -8.70 -10.35 17.44
N LYS A 6 -8.08 -9.36 16.84
CA LYS A 6 -7.30 -9.58 15.66
C LYS A 6 -5.87 -9.27 15.93
N GLU A 7 -5.03 -10.09 15.41
CA GLU A 7 -3.63 -9.95 15.67
C GLU A 7 -2.91 -9.68 14.38
N ILE A 8 -2.05 -8.70 14.35
CA ILE A 8 -1.29 -8.40 13.15
C ILE A 8 0.00 -9.18 13.25
N VAL A 9 0.20 -10.11 12.35
CA VAL A 9 1.39 -10.95 12.40
C VAL A 9 2.44 -10.56 11.37
N PHE A 10 2.12 -9.67 10.46
CA PHE A 10 3.08 -9.24 9.45
C PHE A 10 2.56 -7.91 8.94
N SER A 11 3.43 -6.97 8.70
CA SER A 11 2.98 -5.66 8.29
C SER A 11 4.05 -4.99 7.44
N GLN A 12 3.62 -4.35 6.36
CA GLN A 12 4.52 -3.60 5.53
C GLN A 12 3.85 -2.29 5.17
N ALA A 13 4.64 -1.26 5.00
CA ALA A 13 4.12 0.04 4.59
C ALA A 13 4.88 0.48 3.35
N ILE A 14 4.15 0.94 2.35
CA ILE A 14 4.73 1.40 1.11
C ILE A 14 4.42 2.89 1.01
N LYS A 15 5.45 3.71 1.03
CA LYS A 15 5.24 5.13 0.91
C LYS A 15 5.23 5.53 -0.53
N ALA A 16 4.25 6.31 -0.93
CA ALA A 16 4.10 6.70 -2.31
C ALA A 16 3.58 8.12 -2.39
N GLY A 17 4.46 9.07 -2.16
CA GLY A 17 4.09 10.48 -2.21
C GLY A 17 3.16 10.82 -1.07
N LYS A 18 1.98 11.29 -1.38
CA LYS A 18 1.04 11.65 -0.35
C LYS A 18 0.25 10.46 0.14
N ARG A 19 0.51 9.29 -0.40
CA ARG A 19 -0.21 8.10 0.02
C ARG A 19 0.71 7.13 0.69
N ILE A 20 0.16 6.34 1.56
CA ILE A 20 0.88 5.23 2.17
C ILE A 20 -0.03 4.05 2.06
N TYR A 21 0.49 2.93 1.59
CA TYR A 21 -0.27 1.72 1.51
C TYR A 21 0.24 0.78 2.60
N TYR A 22 -0.66 0.28 3.40
CA TYR A 22 -0.30 -0.66 4.45
C TYR A 22 -0.81 -2.02 4.04
N ILE A 23 0.06 -3.01 4.09
CA ILE A 23 -0.33 -4.37 3.79
C ILE A 23 -0.08 -5.15 5.06
N ASP A 24 -1.14 -5.57 5.71
CA ASP A 24 -1.04 -6.26 6.98
C ASP A 24 -1.63 -7.64 6.89
N VAL A 25 -0.96 -8.61 7.49
CA VAL A 25 -1.53 -9.94 7.62
C VAL A 25 -2.10 -10.01 9.01
N LYS A 26 -3.37 -10.33 9.13
CA LYS A 26 -4.05 -10.40 10.40
C LYS A 26 -4.55 -11.81 10.65
N LYS A 27 -4.75 -12.15 11.90
CA LYS A 27 -5.20 -13.47 12.26
C LYS A 27 -6.43 -13.28 13.13
N ASN A 28 -7.51 -13.98 12.83
CA ASN A 28 -8.72 -13.81 13.60
C ASN A 28 -8.72 -14.83 14.75
N ARG A 29 -9.81 -14.90 15.52
CA ARG A 29 -9.87 -15.80 16.64
C ARG A 29 -9.75 -17.24 16.28
N LYS A 30 -10.06 -17.62 15.06
CA LYS A 30 -9.95 -19.01 14.68
C LYS A 30 -8.61 -19.31 14.08
N ASP A 31 -7.65 -18.39 14.26
CA ASP A 31 -6.31 -18.55 13.72
C ASP A 31 -6.28 -18.55 12.20
N GLU A 32 -7.26 -17.97 11.56
CA GLU A 32 -7.26 -17.87 10.12
C GLU A 32 -6.61 -16.58 9.74
N MET A 33 -5.76 -16.59 8.77
CA MET A 33 -5.06 -15.38 8.37
C MET A 33 -5.66 -14.80 7.11
N TYR A 34 -5.63 -13.50 7.01
CA TYR A 34 -6.11 -12.80 5.84
C TYR A 34 -5.32 -11.52 5.71
N ILE A 35 -5.47 -10.82 4.61
CA ILE A 35 -4.71 -9.61 4.37
C ILE A 35 -5.63 -8.40 4.41
N SER A 36 -5.13 -7.32 5.01
CA SER A 36 -5.84 -6.06 5.04
C SER A 36 -4.96 -5.09 4.27
N ILE A 37 -5.50 -4.44 3.26
CA ILE A 37 -4.76 -3.45 2.50
C ILE A 37 -5.42 -2.11 2.73
N THR A 38 -4.65 -1.14 3.20
CA THR A 38 -5.18 0.17 3.53
C THR A 38 -4.45 1.22 2.73
N GLU A 39 -5.19 2.08 2.06
CA GLU A 39 -4.59 3.22 1.40
C GLU A 39 -4.88 4.41 2.30
N SER A 40 -3.85 5.15 2.69
CA SER A 40 -4.02 6.32 3.52
C SER A 40 -3.52 7.51 2.73
N LYS A 41 -4.37 8.48 2.46
CA LYS A 41 -4.00 9.62 1.65
C LYS A 41 -4.06 10.87 2.49
N LYS A 42 -3.02 11.68 2.44
CA LYS A 42 -2.97 12.89 3.21
C LYS A 42 -3.68 14.00 2.48
N LEU A 43 -4.55 14.69 3.14
CA LEU A 43 -5.28 15.80 2.56
C LEU A 43 -4.94 17.06 3.33
N VAL A 44 -4.72 18.13 2.58
CA VAL A 44 -4.41 19.40 3.20
C VAL A 44 -5.46 20.38 2.74
N SER A 45 -6.11 21.06 3.67
CA SER A 45 -7.10 22.03 3.26
C SER A 45 -6.86 23.32 4.04
N GLY A 46 -7.40 24.41 3.56
CA GLY A 46 -7.23 25.70 4.18
C GLY A 46 -5.98 26.39 3.68
N GLU A 47 -5.71 27.54 4.21
CA GLU A 47 -4.57 28.28 3.82
C GLU A 47 -3.93 28.91 4.99
N GLY A 48 -2.64 29.12 4.91
CA GLY A 48 -1.89 29.84 5.92
C GLY A 48 -2.10 29.24 7.28
N GLU A 49 -2.49 30.06 8.22
CA GLU A 49 -2.65 29.56 9.54
C GLU A 49 -3.84 28.69 9.73
N ASN A 50 -4.73 28.67 8.76
CA ASN A 50 -5.89 27.83 8.88
C ASN A 50 -5.74 26.52 8.16
N THR A 51 -4.53 26.11 7.92
CA THR A 51 -4.28 24.85 7.25
C THR A 51 -4.59 23.70 8.17
N THR A 52 -5.32 22.73 7.67
CA THR A 52 -5.58 21.55 8.46
C THR A 52 -5.17 20.32 7.66
N LEU A 53 -4.72 19.31 8.37
CA LEU A 53 -4.33 18.07 7.76
C LEU A 53 -5.32 17.02 8.15
N SER A 54 -5.66 16.17 7.20
CA SER A 54 -6.50 15.04 7.53
C SER A 54 -6.04 13.89 6.66
N PHE A 55 -6.57 12.70 6.92
CA PHE A 55 -6.20 11.54 6.16
C PHE A 55 -7.46 10.84 5.73
N GLU A 56 -7.47 10.43 4.46
CA GLU A 56 -8.58 9.70 3.94
C GLU A 56 -8.09 8.27 3.82
N LYS A 57 -8.78 7.33 4.42
CA LYS A 57 -8.35 5.95 4.41
C LYS A 57 -9.36 5.04 3.79
N HIS A 58 -8.89 4.11 3.00
CA HIS A 58 -9.75 3.13 2.38
C HIS A 58 -9.11 1.78 2.61
N LYS A 59 -9.90 0.83 3.02
CA LYS A 59 -9.37 -0.47 3.39
C LYS A 59 -10.14 -1.56 2.71
N ILE A 60 -9.44 -2.58 2.24
CA ILE A 60 -10.10 -3.75 1.71
C ILE A 60 -9.49 -4.95 2.39
N PHE A 61 -10.22 -6.05 2.39
CA PHE A 61 -9.75 -7.27 2.99
C PHE A 61 -9.66 -8.32 1.91
N LEU A 62 -8.61 -9.10 1.95
CA LEU A 62 -8.37 -10.12 0.95
C LEU A 62 -8.19 -11.44 1.68
N TYR A 63 -8.99 -12.43 1.32
CA TYR A 63 -8.96 -13.70 2.02
C TYR A 63 -8.23 -14.76 1.19
N ARG A 64 -7.80 -15.83 1.84
CA ARG A 64 -6.94 -16.79 1.19
C ARG A 64 -7.47 -17.34 -0.11
N GLU A 65 -8.75 -17.54 -0.19
CA GLU A 65 -9.31 -18.12 -1.40
C GLU A 65 -9.18 -17.20 -2.60
N ASP A 66 -8.91 -15.92 -2.37
CA ASP A 66 -8.80 -14.98 -3.47
C ASP A 66 -7.38 -14.51 -3.72
N PHE A 67 -6.44 -14.98 -2.96
CA PHE A 67 -5.08 -14.48 -3.09
C PHE A 67 -4.53 -14.65 -4.50
N THR A 68 -4.61 -15.84 -5.06
CA THR A 68 -4.02 -16.08 -6.36
C THR A 68 -4.71 -15.27 -7.44
N LYS A 69 -6.03 -15.20 -7.39
CA LYS A 69 -6.75 -14.47 -8.40
C LYS A 69 -6.42 -13.00 -8.34
N PHE A 70 -6.36 -12.46 -7.13
CA PHE A 70 -6.10 -11.05 -6.97
C PHE A 70 -4.67 -10.72 -7.42
N ALA A 71 -3.72 -11.52 -6.99
CA ALA A 71 -2.33 -11.24 -7.32
C ALA A 71 -2.09 -11.36 -8.82
N ASN A 72 -2.68 -12.37 -9.44
CA ASN A 72 -2.49 -12.54 -10.86
C ASN A 72 -3.14 -11.41 -11.66
N SER A 73 -4.31 -10.99 -11.27
CA SER A 73 -4.97 -9.92 -11.99
C SER A 73 -4.24 -8.61 -11.83
N LEU A 74 -3.71 -8.37 -10.64
CA LEU A 74 -2.96 -7.16 -10.41
C LEU A 74 -1.69 -7.18 -11.25
N LYS A 75 -1.02 -8.32 -11.32
CA LYS A 75 0.18 -8.41 -12.09
C LYS A 75 -0.12 -8.20 -13.56
N GLU A 76 -1.22 -8.75 -14.06
CA GLU A 76 -1.55 -8.57 -15.44
C GLU A 76 -1.86 -7.12 -15.76
N ALA A 77 -2.50 -6.43 -14.84
CA ALA A 77 -2.80 -5.03 -15.05
C ALA A 77 -1.52 -4.21 -15.09
N ILE A 78 -0.60 -4.52 -14.20
CA ILE A 78 0.66 -3.81 -14.18
C ILE A 78 1.43 -4.09 -15.46
N ASP A 79 1.45 -5.33 -15.92
CA ASP A 79 2.17 -5.68 -17.11
C ASP A 79 1.56 -4.96 -18.32
N TYR A 80 0.26 -4.81 -18.34
CA TYR A 80 -0.39 -4.13 -19.43
C TYR A 80 0.06 -2.67 -19.48
N VAL A 81 0.11 -2.00 -18.33
CA VAL A 81 0.50 -0.61 -18.29
C VAL A 81 1.97 -0.48 -18.72
N VAL A 82 2.82 -1.38 -18.25
CA VAL A 82 4.21 -1.29 -18.58
C VAL A 82 4.42 -1.54 -20.08
N ALA A 83 3.62 -2.44 -20.66
CA ALA A 83 3.75 -2.71 -22.08
C ALA A 83 3.32 -1.49 -22.90
N GLU A 84 2.31 -0.77 -22.42
CA GLU A 84 1.84 0.38 -23.19
C GLU A 84 2.64 1.64 -22.91
N GLN A 85 3.09 1.86 -21.71
CA GLN A 85 3.72 3.10 -21.35
C GLN A 85 5.14 2.97 -20.84
N GLY A 86 5.65 1.77 -20.73
CA GLY A 86 7.00 1.57 -20.25
C GLY A 86 7.05 1.66 -18.73
N GLU A 87 8.22 1.47 -18.20
CA GLU A 87 8.39 1.56 -16.76
C GLU A 87 8.31 3.01 -16.35
N TYR A 88 7.89 3.24 -15.12
CA TYR A 88 7.75 4.60 -14.65
C TYR A 88 9.11 5.23 -14.49
N VAL A 89 9.24 6.44 -14.99
CA VAL A 89 10.48 7.17 -14.86
C VAL A 89 10.14 8.51 -14.25
N PRO A 90 10.68 8.85 -13.11
CA PRO A 90 10.33 10.11 -12.46
C PRO A 90 10.78 11.29 -13.28
N ARG A 91 9.98 12.35 -13.28
CA ARG A 91 10.32 13.50 -14.03
C ARG A 91 11.52 14.18 -13.48
N TYR A 92 11.77 14.10 -12.20
CA TYR A 92 12.97 14.67 -11.65
C TYR A 92 13.40 13.82 -10.51
N GLN A 93 14.66 13.96 -10.13
CA GLN A 93 15.16 13.13 -9.10
C GLN A 93 15.14 13.85 -7.83
N GLU A 94 14.59 13.28 -6.82
CA GLU A 94 14.60 13.89 -5.53
C GLU A 94 15.64 13.27 -4.72
N PRO A 95 16.24 13.94 -3.82
CA PRO A 95 17.26 13.35 -2.95
C PRO A 95 16.59 12.50 -1.95
N GLN A 96 16.22 11.34 -2.30
CA GLN A 96 15.56 10.47 -1.43
C GLN A 96 16.31 9.31 -1.14
N ALA A 97 17.28 9.40 -0.35
CA ALA A 97 18.04 8.25 -0.03
C ALA A 97 17.21 7.22 0.60
N GLU A 98 16.34 7.63 1.44
CA GLU A 98 15.58 6.61 2.09
C GLU A 98 14.68 5.91 1.15
N SER A 99 14.24 6.53 0.15
CA SER A 99 13.35 5.82 -0.68
C SER A 99 14.05 4.80 -1.48
N LYS A 100 15.32 4.90 -1.66
CA LYS A 100 15.94 3.91 -2.37
C LYS A 100 15.89 2.63 -1.71
N GLU A 101 16.02 2.59 -0.46
CA GLU A 101 15.97 1.35 0.17
C GLU A 101 14.68 0.76 0.04
N GLU A 102 13.63 1.50 0.12
CA GLU A 102 12.39 0.92 -0.01
C GLU A 102 12.17 0.35 -1.32
N GLU A 103 12.64 0.96 -2.33
CA GLU A 103 12.44 0.43 -3.57
C GLU A 103 13.11 -0.80 -3.78
N LYS A 104 14.24 -0.97 -3.23
CA LYS A 104 14.85 -2.17 -3.39
C LYS A 104 14.11 -3.23 -2.94
N LEU A 105 13.44 -3.00 -1.97
CA LEU A 105 12.72 -4.05 -1.57
C LEU A 105 11.58 -4.19 -2.33
N ASN A 106 11.22 -3.35 -2.93
CA ASN A 106 10.08 -3.52 -3.66
C ASN A 106 10.30 -3.90 -4.89
N LEU A 107 10.94 -3.77 -5.35
CA LEU A 107 11.02 -4.03 -6.25
C LEU A 107 11.37 -4.90 -6.34
N ASP A 108 11.44 -4.95 -5.89
CA ASP A 108 11.51 -5.50 -5.78
C ASP A 108 10.77 -5.93 -5.56
N LEU A 109 10.17 -5.50 -5.52
CA LEU A 109 9.44 -5.53 -5.25
C LEU A 109 9.04 -5.68 -5.77
N GLU A 110 9.05 -5.39 -6.31
CA GLU A 110 8.82 -5.31 -6.68
C GLU A 110 8.63 -5.74 -7.21
N PHE A 111 8.32 -5.70 -7.41
CA PHE A 111 8.01 -5.89 -7.65
C PHE A 111 8.14 -6.18 -7.99
#